data_26fb5a0e7960c5c691a90f539105daec
#
_entry.id   26fb5a0e7960c5c691a90f539105daec
#
_cell.length_a   1.000
_cell.length_b   1.000
_cell.length_c   1.000
_cell.angle_alpha   90.00
_cell.angle_beta   90.00
_cell.angle_gamma   90.00
#
_symmetry.space_group_name_H-M   'P 1'
#
loop_
_entity.id
_entity.type
_entity.pdbx_description
1 polymer ?
#
loop_
_entity_poly.entity_id
_entity_poly.type
_entity_poly.pdbx_seq_one_letter_code
_entity_poly.pdbx_strand_id
1 'polypeptide(L)'
;MLPDEVVEATAQAVRDFDGMGLSLMEIGHRTPQFKAVLAEAQSLMKELLHVPEGYSVLFLGGGARLQFDMIPMNLLRHKAAYLDSGHWAHQAMDEARLWGEVVNVASSADENYTYVPSQFSVPADADYLHITTNNTIYGTELRKDLDVGVPLVADMSSDILTRDIDVERYDMIYGGAQKNLSMAGTTFVIVRNDAVGRTGRKLPAMLDYAVHIAHQSMYNTPPMLPIYTALQTLRWVKAQGGVTEMERRAKRRAALLYAEVDRNKLFCGTAQRDSRSLMNICFVMNKAYAHLADDFANFAAQRGIYAIKGHRSVGGFRASCYNAMPIEGVQALVNCMKEFETQHINN
;
A
#
# COMPACT_ATOMS: atom_id res chain seq x y z
N MET A 1 -8.40 7.36 1.70
CA MET A 1 -9.03 8.61 1.19
C MET A 1 -8.68 8.73 -0.27
N LEU A 2 -9.63 9.13 -1.10
CA LEU A 2 -9.43 9.49 -2.50
C LEU A 2 -9.49 11.01 -2.63
N PRO A 3 -8.85 11.62 -3.64
CA PRO A 3 -9.05 13.03 -3.96
C PRO A 3 -10.51 13.33 -4.30
N ASP A 4 -11.00 14.51 -3.95
CA ASP A 4 -12.41 14.90 -4.20
C ASP A 4 -12.73 14.86 -5.70
N GLU A 5 -11.81 15.28 -6.55
CA GLU A 5 -11.95 15.22 -8.01
C GLU A 5 -12.12 13.78 -8.52
N VAL A 6 -11.43 12.82 -7.89
CA VAL A 6 -11.55 11.38 -8.22
C VAL A 6 -12.89 10.83 -7.77
N VAL A 7 -13.37 11.24 -6.60
CA VAL A 7 -14.69 10.84 -6.08
C VAL A 7 -15.78 11.35 -7.02
N GLU A 8 -15.71 12.63 -7.41
CA GLU A 8 -16.70 13.23 -8.30
C GLU A 8 -16.69 12.61 -9.70
N ALA A 9 -15.51 12.41 -10.30
CA ALA A 9 -15.36 11.74 -11.59
C ALA A 9 -15.92 10.31 -11.55
N THR A 10 -15.69 9.57 -10.45
CA THR A 10 -16.23 8.22 -10.26
C THR A 10 -17.74 8.24 -10.11
N ALA A 11 -18.28 9.17 -9.33
CA ALA A 11 -19.72 9.34 -9.17
C ALA A 11 -20.40 9.71 -10.50
N GLN A 12 -19.79 10.57 -11.29
CA GLN A 12 -20.30 10.94 -12.62
C GLN A 12 -20.31 9.72 -13.56
N ALA A 13 -19.24 8.92 -13.57
CA ALA A 13 -19.17 7.72 -14.40
C ALA A 13 -20.23 6.66 -14.02
N VAL A 14 -20.67 6.64 -12.75
CA VAL A 14 -21.79 5.79 -12.28
C VAL A 14 -23.14 6.32 -12.79
N ARG A 15 -23.30 7.63 -12.94
CA ARG A 15 -24.53 8.25 -13.45
C ARG A 15 -24.60 8.19 -14.98
N ASP A 16 -23.53 8.60 -15.63
CA ASP A 16 -23.39 8.69 -17.08
C ASP A 16 -21.92 8.63 -17.47
N PHE A 17 -21.50 7.52 -18.06
CA PHE A 17 -20.12 7.32 -18.45
C PHE A 17 -19.87 7.97 -19.82
N ASP A 18 -19.03 8.98 -19.86
CA ASP A 18 -18.60 9.73 -21.07
C ASP A 18 -19.76 10.26 -21.93
N GLY A 19 -20.90 10.60 -21.34
CA GLY A 19 -22.05 11.12 -22.06
C GLY A 19 -22.80 10.08 -22.91
N MET A 20 -22.61 8.79 -22.61
CA MET A 20 -23.22 7.70 -23.35
C MET A 20 -24.70 7.46 -22.99
N GLY A 21 -25.20 8.12 -21.92
CA GLY A 21 -26.53 7.82 -21.36
C GLY A 21 -26.58 6.46 -20.62
N LEU A 22 -25.41 5.86 -20.36
CA LEU A 22 -25.25 4.59 -19.63
C LEU A 22 -24.23 4.75 -18.50
N SER A 23 -24.48 4.05 -17.41
CA SER A 23 -23.50 3.92 -16.32
C SER A 23 -22.30 3.06 -16.72
N LEU A 24 -21.12 3.37 -16.18
CA LEU A 24 -19.97 2.47 -16.27
C LEU A 24 -20.27 1.05 -15.76
N MET A 25 -21.26 0.89 -14.86
CA MET A 25 -21.69 -0.41 -14.33
C MET A 25 -22.55 -1.21 -15.33
N GLU A 26 -23.09 -0.57 -16.35
CA GLU A 26 -23.99 -1.19 -17.35
C GLU A 26 -23.25 -1.56 -18.63
N ILE A 27 -22.09 -0.95 -18.92
CA ILE A 27 -21.31 -1.29 -20.10
C ILE A 27 -20.53 -2.60 -19.91
N GLY A 28 -20.29 -3.33 -21.01
CA GLY A 28 -19.52 -4.55 -20.96
C GLY A 28 -17.99 -4.27 -20.87
N HIS A 29 -17.26 -5.06 -20.11
CA HIS A 29 -15.80 -4.93 -19.98
C HIS A 29 -15.03 -5.12 -21.29
N ARG A 30 -15.64 -5.70 -22.32
CA ARG A 30 -15.03 -5.90 -23.64
C ARG A 30 -15.33 -4.77 -24.63
N THR A 31 -16.09 -3.76 -24.23
CA THR A 31 -16.35 -2.57 -25.05
C THR A 31 -15.04 -1.79 -25.31
N PRO A 32 -14.94 -1.10 -26.46
CA PRO A 32 -13.78 -0.24 -26.73
C PRO A 32 -13.54 0.79 -25.63
N GLN A 33 -14.60 1.34 -25.04
CA GLN A 33 -14.55 2.36 -23.99
C GLN A 33 -13.86 1.81 -22.73
N PHE A 34 -14.27 0.67 -22.22
CA PHE A 34 -13.61 0.11 -21.03
C PHE A 34 -12.20 -0.39 -21.32
N LYS A 35 -11.96 -0.93 -22.51
CA LYS A 35 -10.59 -1.27 -22.94
C LYS A 35 -9.66 -0.07 -22.92
N ALA A 36 -10.15 1.10 -23.35
CA ALA A 36 -9.40 2.35 -23.27
C ALA A 36 -9.10 2.76 -21.81
N VAL A 37 -10.07 2.65 -20.90
CA VAL A 37 -9.88 2.89 -19.46
C VAL A 37 -8.76 2.02 -18.89
N LEU A 38 -8.81 0.72 -19.15
CA LEU A 38 -7.80 -0.21 -18.65
C LEU A 38 -6.42 0.04 -19.23
N ALA A 39 -6.35 0.24 -20.55
CA ALA A 39 -5.08 0.51 -21.25
C ALA A 39 -4.42 1.81 -20.74
N GLU A 40 -5.20 2.87 -20.54
CA GLU A 40 -4.70 4.14 -20.01
C GLU A 40 -4.24 3.98 -18.54
N ALA A 41 -4.99 3.26 -17.71
CA ALA A 41 -4.57 3.00 -16.33
C ALA A 41 -3.22 2.25 -16.29
N GLN A 42 -3.04 1.21 -17.13
CA GLN A 42 -1.79 0.50 -17.25
C GLN A 42 -0.64 1.39 -17.76
N SER A 43 -0.91 2.22 -18.76
CA SER A 43 0.07 3.15 -19.32
C SER A 43 0.51 4.20 -18.32
N LEU A 44 -0.42 4.83 -17.59
CA LEU A 44 -0.10 5.83 -16.56
C LEU A 44 0.66 5.21 -15.38
N MET A 45 0.34 3.97 -14.98
CA MET A 45 1.11 3.29 -13.95
C MET A 45 2.56 3.07 -14.40
N LYS A 46 2.76 2.66 -15.66
CA LYS A 46 4.09 2.52 -16.25
C LYS A 46 4.84 3.84 -16.32
N GLU A 47 4.18 4.90 -16.78
CA GLU A 47 4.77 6.24 -16.87
C GLU A 47 5.20 6.77 -15.51
N LEU A 48 4.30 6.77 -14.53
CA LEU A 48 4.53 7.36 -13.21
C LEU A 48 5.59 6.63 -12.37
N LEU A 49 5.77 5.34 -12.59
CA LEU A 49 6.75 4.51 -11.88
C LEU A 49 7.97 4.17 -12.74
N HIS A 50 8.09 4.75 -13.94
CA HIS A 50 9.19 4.47 -14.88
C HIS A 50 9.39 2.97 -15.13
N VAL A 51 8.27 2.21 -15.26
CA VAL A 51 8.30 0.76 -15.45
C VAL A 51 8.94 0.45 -16.79
N PRO A 52 10.06 -0.30 -16.84
CA PRO A 52 10.78 -0.57 -18.09
C PRO A 52 10.02 -1.55 -19.00
N GLU A 53 10.54 -1.72 -20.23
CA GLU A 53 10.08 -2.79 -21.11
C GLU A 53 10.32 -4.16 -20.45
N GLY A 54 9.54 -5.16 -20.85
CA GLY A 54 9.62 -6.50 -20.25
C GLY A 54 8.78 -6.69 -18.99
N TYR A 55 8.06 -5.65 -18.56
CA TYR A 55 7.10 -5.73 -17.44
C TYR A 55 5.66 -5.57 -17.90
N SER A 56 4.78 -6.27 -17.22
CA SER A 56 3.32 -6.11 -17.35
C SER A 56 2.72 -5.47 -16.11
N VAL A 57 1.76 -4.55 -16.32
CA VAL A 57 0.92 -3.99 -15.26
C VAL A 57 -0.45 -4.66 -15.34
N LEU A 58 -0.88 -5.27 -14.25
CA LEU A 58 -2.15 -5.99 -14.17
C LEU A 58 -3.05 -5.36 -13.11
N PHE A 59 -4.35 -5.39 -13.36
CA PHE A 59 -5.40 -5.07 -12.39
C PHE A 59 -6.28 -6.31 -12.19
N LEU A 60 -6.19 -6.92 -11.00
CA LEU A 60 -6.80 -8.19 -10.67
C LEU A 60 -7.83 -8.05 -9.55
N GLY A 61 -8.74 -9.01 -9.41
CA GLY A 61 -9.58 -9.17 -8.22
C GLY A 61 -8.86 -9.91 -7.09
N GLY A 62 -9.52 -10.07 -5.94
CA GLY A 62 -9.06 -10.93 -4.83
C GLY A 62 -8.24 -10.22 -3.74
N GLY A 63 -7.84 -8.97 -3.93
CA GLY A 63 -7.05 -8.20 -2.96
C GLY A 63 -5.61 -8.68 -2.82
N ALA A 64 -4.80 -7.94 -2.05
CA ALA A 64 -3.40 -8.27 -1.81
C ALA A 64 -3.22 -9.64 -1.12
N ARG A 65 -4.19 -10.09 -0.32
CA ARG A 65 -4.11 -11.39 0.36
C ARG A 65 -4.10 -12.56 -0.61
N LEU A 66 -4.85 -12.49 -1.73
CA LEU A 66 -4.76 -13.52 -2.76
C LEU A 66 -3.37 -13.60 -3.39
N GLN A 67 -2.62 -12.49 -3.40
CA GLN A 67 -1.26 -12.47 -3.92
C GLN A 67 -0.28 -13.24 -3.03
N PHE A 68 -0.56 -13.38 -1.72
CA PHE A 68 0.27 -14.18 -0.82
C PHE A 68 0.37 -15.64 -1.27
N ASP A 69 -0.71 -16.16 -1.89
CA ASP A 69 -0.74 -17.49 -2.51
C ASP A 69 -0.24 -17.48 -3.95
N MET A 70 -0.75 -16.54 -4.76
CA MET A 70 -0.42 -16.51 -6.20
C MET A 70 1.08 -16.31 -6.44
N ILE A 71 1.76 -15.50 -5.63
CA ILE A 71 3.20 -15.24 -5.77
C ILE A 71 4.01 -16.53 -5.63
N PRO A 72 3.96 -17.27 -4.54
CA PRO A 72 4.73 -18.50 -4.44
C PRO A 72 4.29 -19.58 -5.44
N MET A 73 3.01 -19.65 -5.81
CA MET A 73 2.55 -20.54 -6.90
C MET A 73 3.31 -20.29 -8.21
N ASN A 74 3.53 -19.03 -8.56
CA ASN A 74 4.08 -18.61 -9.85
C ASN A 74 5.60 -18.41 -9.83
N LEU A 75 6.20 -18.02 -8.70
CA LEU A 75 7.59 -17.59 -8.62
C LEU A 75 8.49 -18.49 -7.76
N LEU A 76 7.96 -19.16 -6.73
CA LEU A 76 8.76 -20.01 -5.85
C LEU A 76 9.04 -21.35 -6.50
N ARG A 77 10.28 -21.60 -6.94
CA ARG A 77 10.73 -22.90 -7.49
C ARG A 77 11.22 -23.83 -6.39
N HIS A 78 12.14 -23.30 -5.57
CA HIS A 78 12.84 -24.08 -4.55
C HIS A 78 12.80 -23.39 -3.20
N LYS A 79 13.28 -22.16 -3.10
CA LYS A 79 13.48 -21.42 -1.87
C LYS A 79 13.10 -19.95 -2.03
N ALA A 80 12.34 -19.39 -1.11
CA ALA A 80 12.09 -17.97 -1.00
C ALA A 80 12.59 -17.40 0.32
N ALA A 81 13.10 -16.19 0.28
CA ALA A 81 13.48 -15.42 1.46
C ALA A 81 12.38 -14.42 1.81
N TYR A 82 12.15 -14.22 3.11
CA TYR A 82 11.15 -13.27 3.61
C TYR A 82 11.76 -12.40 4.70
N LEU A 83 11.46 -11.09 4.64
CA LEU A 83 11.76 -10.13 5.71
C LEU A 83 10.51 -9.96 6.57
N ASP A 84 10.50 -10.53 7.76
CA ASP A 84 9.36 -10.47 8.69
C ASP A 84 9.36 -9.15 9.46
N SER A 85 8.87 -8.09 8.81
CA SER A 85 8.81 -6.72 9.33
C SER A 85 7.44 -6.32 9.86
N GLY A 86 6.46 -7.23 9.92
CA GLY A 86 5.12 -6.93 10.37
C GLY A 86 4.09 -8.01 10.04
N HIS A 87 2.88 -7.83 10.53
CA HIS A 87 1.78 -8.78 10.38
C HIS A 87 1.56 -9.26 8.94
N TRP A 88 1.58 -8.36 7.95
CA TRP A 88 1.33 -8.74 6.56
C TRP A 88 2.50 -9.49 5.94
N ALA A 89 3.74 -9.10 6.27
CA ALA A 89 4.95 -9.84 5.88
C ALA A 89 4.94 -11.26 6.46
N HIS A 90 4.57 -11.40 7.73
CA HIS A 90 4.45 -12.70 8.40
C HIS A 90 3.39 -13.59 7.74
N GLN A 91 2.20 -13.04 7.45
CA GLN A 91 1.14 -13.79 6.76
C GLN A 91 1.56 -14.23 5.35
N ALA A 92 2.21 -13.35 4.58
CA ALA A 92 2.70 -13.72 3.26
C ALA A 92 3.76 -14.84 3.32
N MET A 93 4.61 -14.82 4.36
CA MET A 93 5.60 -15.86 4.62
C MET A 93 4.93 -17.20 4.97
N ASP A 94 3.87 -17.19 5.77
CA ASP A 94 3.15 -18.41 6.16
C ASP A 94 2.48 -19.09 4.96
N GLU A 95 1.83 -18.33 4.07
CA GLU A 95 1.22 -18.89 2.85
C GLU A 95 2.29 -19.45 1.89
N ALA A 96 3.45 -18.81 1.78
CA ALA A 96 4.52 -19.29 0.92
C ALA A 96 5.08 -20.66 1.36
N ARG A 97 5.04 -21.00 2.64
CA ARG A 97 5.49 -22.30 3.19
C ARG A 97 4.70 -23.49 2.63
N LEU A 98 3.51 -23.26 2.09
CA LEU A 98 2.72 -24.29 1.44
C LEU A 98 3.31 -24.70 0.08
N TRP A 99 4.21 -23.88 -0.51
CA TRP A 99 4.67 -23.99 -1.89
C TRP A 99 6.15 -24.35 -2.04
N GLY A 100 6.96 -24.19 -0.98
CA GLY A 100 8.39 -24.51 -1.03
C GLY A 100 9.12 -24.15 0.26
N GLU A 101 10.44 -24.20 0.22
CA GLU A 101 11.28 -23.80 1.33
C GLU A 101 11.20 -22.27 1.54
N VAL A 102 10.99 -21.85 2.79
CA VAL A 102 10.91 -20.44 3.17
C VAL A 102 11.90 -20.12 4.27
N VAL A 103 12.79 -19.17 4.02
CA VAL A 103 13.77 -18.67 4.98
C VAL A 103 13.32 -17.30 5.48
N ASN A 104 13.13 -17.18 6.78
CA ASN A 104 13.00 -15.87 7.44
C ASN A 104 14.41 -15.30 7.64
N VAL A 105 14.76 -14.27 6.84
CA VAL A 105 16.12 -13.70 6.88
C VAL A 105 16.35 -12.73 8.03
N ALA A 106 15.30 -12.11 8.53
CA ALA A 106 15.27 -11.32 9.74
C ALA A 106 13.83 -11.01 10.16
N SER A 107 13.63 -10.82 11.46
CA SER A 107 12.34 -10.43 12.03
C SER A 107 12.51 -9.30 13.02
N SER A 108 11.54 -8.41 13.12
CA SER A 108 11.41 -7.40 14.18
C SER A 108 10.27 -7.71 15.17
N ALA A 109 9.81 -8.96 15.19
CA ALA A 109 8.79 -9.42 16.14
C ALA A 109 9.27 -9.37 17.60
N ASP A 110 10.58 -9.42 17.83
CA ASP A 110 11.23 -9.29 19.15
C ASP A 110 10.91 -7.96 19.84
N GLU A 111 10.75 -6.88 19.08
CA GLU A 111 10.32 -5.57 19.57
C GLU A 111 8.92 -5.18 19.04
N ASN A 112 8.05 -6.16 18.86
CA ASN A 112 6.67 -5.95 18.37
C ASN A 112 6.60 -5.10 17.08
N TYR A 113 7.52 -5.33 16.14
CA TYR A 113 7.62 -4.68 14.85
C TYR A 113 7.77 -3.14 14.91
N THR A 114 8.45 -2.63 15.93
CA THR A 114 8.70 -1.18 16.08
C THR A 114 9.82 -0.67 15.17
N TYR A 115 10.55 -1.58 14.51
CA TYR A 115 11.61 -1.24 13.56
C TYR A 115 11.56 -2.12 12.32
N VAL A 116 12.25 -1.70 11.26
CA VAL A 116 12.53 -2.52 10.07
C VAL A 116 13.95 -3.08 10.19
N PRO A 117 14.15 -4.41 10.14
CA PRO A 117 15.49 -4.98 10.18
C PRO A 117 16.37 -4.43 9.05
N SER A 118 17.58 -3.97 9.37
CA SER A 118 18.49 -3.36 8.41
C SER A 118 19.73 -4.21 8.11
N GLN A 119 20.00 -5.21 8.94
CA GLN A 119 21.13 -6.12 8.78
C GLN A 119 20.64 -7.56 8.69
N PHE A 120 20.80 -8.15 7.53
CA PHE A 120 20.49 -9.55 7.23
C PHE A 120 21.22 -9.98 5.97
N SER A 121 21.35 -11.29 5.78
CA SER A 121 21.87 -11.87 4.54
C SER A 121 20.79 -12.69 3.87
N VAL A 122 20.70 -12.61 2.55
CA VAL A 122 19.77 -13.40 1.76
C VAL A 122 20.52 -14.57 1.13
N PRO A 123 20.01 -15.83 1.23
CA PRO A 123 20.62 -16.95 0.54
C PRO A 123 20.72 -16.69 -0.96
N ALA A 124 21.90 -16.89 -1.55
CA ALA A 124 22.14 -16.64 -2.98
C ALA A 124 21.34 -17.58 -3.90
N ASP A 125 20.84 -18.69 -3.38
CA ASP A 125 19.98 -19.66 -4.08
C ASP A 125 18.49 -19.40 -3.87
N ALA A 126 18.11 -18.28 -3.21
CA ALA A 126 16.71 -17.87 -3.10
C ALA A 126 16.15 -17.42 -4.46
N ASP A 127 14.95 -17.86 -4.78
CA ASP A 127 14.25 -17.44 -6.00
C ASP A 127 13.88 -15.95 -5.94
N TYR A 128 13.58 -15.43 -4.73
CA TYR A 128 13.30 -14.01 -4.45
C TYR A 128 13.42 -13.70 -2.96
N LEU A 129 13.54 -12.40 -2.64
CA LEU A 129 13.29 -11.86 -1.32
C LEU A 129 11.93 -11.12 -1.32
N HIS A 130 11.01 -11.57 -0.46
CA HIS A 130 9.75 -10.86 -0.24
C HIS A 130 9.88 -9.82 0.86
N ILE A 131 9.39 -8.60 0.60
CA ILE A 131 9.35 -7.49 1.54
C ILE A 131 7.95 -6.84 1.57
N THR A 132 7.59 -6.28 2.71
CA THR A 132 6.44 -5.37 2.85
C THR A 132 7.01 -3.99 3.13
N THR A 133 6.92 -3.09 2.15
CA THR A 133 7.63 -1.80 2.21
C THR A 133 7.05 -0.87 3.27
N ASN A 134 5.73 -0.90 3.47
CA ASN A 134 5.07 -0.09 4.50
C ASN A 134 4.08 -0.90 5.35
N ASN A 135 4.35 -0.98 6.65
CA ASN A 135 3.57 -1.72 7.62
C ASN A 135 2.47 -0.84 8.24
N THR A 136 1.27 -0.93 7.71
CA THR A 136 0.12 -0.09 8.09
C THR A 136 -0.34 -0.26 9.55
N ILE A 137 -0.03 -1.39 10.18
CA ILE A 137 -0.44 -1.71 11.55
C ILE A 137 0.53 -1.09 12.57
N TYR A 138 1.83 -1.18 12.29
CA TYR A 138 2.88 -0.80 13.23
C TYR A 138 3.47 0.58 12.96
N GLY A 139 3.27 1.12 11.75
CA GLY A 139 3.77 2.44 11.37
C GLY A 139 5.25 2.44 11.02
N THR A 140 5.78 1.30 10.53
CA THR A 140 7.15 1.17 10.05
C THR A 140 7.21 1.10 8.54
N GLU A 141 8.28 1.62 7.92
CA GLU A 141 8.45 1.71 6.47
C GLU A 141 9.90 1.52 6.05
N LEU A 142 10.10 0.70 5.01
CA LEU A 142 11.37 0.55 4.30
C LEU A 142 11.40 1.52 3.12
N ARG A 143 12.11 2.65 3.27
CA ARG A 143 12.08 3.77 2.32
C ARG A 143 13.19 3.72 1.26
N LYS A 144 13.78 2.57 1.03
CA LYS A 144 14.85 2.38 0.03
C LYS A 144 14.68 1.05 -0.69
N ASP A 145 15.13 0.99 -1.93
CA ASP A 145 15.24 -0.24 -2.65
C ASP A 145 16.47 -1.02 -2.15
N LEU A 146 16.28 -2.31 -1.87
CA LEU A 146 17.36 -3.17 -1.39
C LEU A 146 18.21 -3.67 -2.55
N ASP A 147 19.50 -3.84 -2.28
CA ASP A 147 20.44 -4.53 -3.17
C ASP A 147 20.95 -5.77 -2.45
N VAL A 148 20.35 -6.93 -2.74
CA VAL A 148 20.56 -8.16 -1.97
C VAL A 148 21.00 -9.34 -2.86
N GLY A 149 21.29 -9.08 -4.13
CA GLY A 149 21.80 -10.10 -5.08
C GLY A 149 20.74 -11.10 -5.56
N VAL A 150 19.50 -10.98 -5.13
CA VAL A 150 18.34 -11.76 -5.61
C VAL A 150 17.19 -10.82 -5.95
N PRO A 151 16.25 -11.21 -6.84
CA PRO A 151 15.10 -10.39 -7.18
C PRO A 151 14.23 -10.09 -5.97
N LEU A 152 13.63 -8.88 -5.96
CA LEU A 152 12.67 -8.48 -4.94
C LEU A 152 11.24 -8.79 -5.36
N VAL A 153 10.42 -9.16 -4.39
CA VAL A 153 8.95 -9.19 -4.47
C VAL A 153 8.41 -8.31 -3.36
N ALA A 154 7.64 -7.28 -3.70
CA ALA A 154 7.26 -6.25 -2.72
C ALA A 154 5.75 -6.05 -2.63
N ASP A 155 5.22 -6.13 -1.39
CA ASP A 155 3.91 -5.56 -1.05
C ASP A 155 4.06 -4.05 -0.85
N MET A 156 3.54 -3.28 -1.82
CA MET A 156 3.47 -1.81 -1.79
C MET A 156 2.03 -1.32 -1.66
N SER A 157 1.15 -2.07 -1.04
CA SER A 157 -0.28 -1.72 -0.91
C SER A 157 -0.50 -0.31 -0.36
N SER A 158 0.34 0.14 0.55
CA SER A 158 0.10 1.40 1.29
C SER A 158 1.05 2.54 0.94
N ASP A 159 2.07 2.29 0.13
CA ASP A 159 3.07 3.27 -0.25
C ASP A 159 3.39 3.31 -1.76
N ILE A 160 2.62 2.61 -2.59
CA ILE A 160 2.72 2.77 -4.05
C ILE A 160 2.51 4.24 -4.45
N LEU A 161 3.27 4.75 -5.43
CA LEU A 161 3.21 6.14 -5.89
C LEU A 161 3.58 7.19 -4.82
N THR A 162 4.38 6.83 -3.80
CA THR A 162 4.78 7.76 -2.72
C THR A 162 6.24 8.13 -2.75
N ARG A 163 7.05 7.40 -3.48
CA ARG A 163 8.47 7.66 -3.73
C ARG A 163 8.89 7.08 -5.07
N ASP A 164 9.97 7.57 -5.61
CA ASP A 164 10.62 6.94 -6.76
C ASP A 164 11.19 5.57 -6.34
N ILE A 165 11.02 4.59 -7.22
CA ILE A 165 11.48 3.21 -7.04
C ILE A 165 12.23 2.73 -8.27
N ASP A 166 13.28 1.95 -8.07
CA ASP A 166 14.00 1.27 -9.15
C ASP A 166 13.30 -0.07 -9.46
N VAL A 167 12.33 -0.03 -10.39
CA VAL A 167 11.50 -1.19 -10.73
C VAL A 167 12.33 -2.36 -11.23
N GLU A 168 13.51 -2.15 -11.81
CA GLU A 168 14.37 -3.22 -12.33
C GLU A 168 14.87 -4.20 -11.26
N ARG A 169 14.88 -3.76 -9.99
CA ARG A 169 15.24 -4.60 -8.84
C ARG A 169 14.17 -5.62 -8.45
N TYR A 170 12.96 -5.48 -8.98
CA TYR A 170 11.80 -6.27 -8.57
C TYR A 170 11.40 -7.24 -9.68
N ASP A 171 11.25 -8.52 -9.35
CA ASP A 171 10.50 -9.45 -10.19
C ASP A 171 9.00 -9.15 -10.10
N MET A 172 8.54 -8.63 -8.94
CA MET A 172 7.15 -8.26 -8.75
C MET A 172 6.96 -7.17 -7.71
N ILE A 173 6.09 -6.22 -8.02
CA ILE A 173 5.49 -5.25 -7.08
C ILE A 173 3.98 -5.47 -7.11
N TYR A 174 3.35 -5.56 -5.97
CA TYR A 174 1.91 -5.75 -5.88
C TYR A 174 1.29 -4.98 -4.72
N GLY A 175 -0.04 -4.88 -4.73
CA GLY A 175 -0.74 -4.30 -3.60
C GLY A 175 -2.24 -4.16 -3.80
N GLY A 176 -2.95 -4.09 -2.68
CA GLY A 176 -4.35 -3.73 -2.67
C GLY A 176 -4.55 -2.24 -2.96
N ALA A 177 -5.36 -1.92 -3.97
CA ALA A 177 -5.51 -0.55 -4.44
C ALA A 177 -6.23 0.39 -3.45
N GLN A 178 -6.99 -0.15 -2.49
CA GLN A 178 -7.89 0.60 -1.60
C GLN A 178 -7.20 1.55 -0.61
N LYS A 179 -5.88 1.53 -0.52
CA LYS A 179 -5.13 2.41 0.40
C LYS A 179 -4.73 3.72 -0.28
N ASN A 180 -3.98 3.63 -1.38
CA ASN A 180 -3.37 4.80 -2.00
C ASN A 180 -3.73 5.03 -3.48
N LEU A 181 -4.40 4.07 -4.13
CA LEU A 181 -4.63 4.10 -5.58
C LEU A 181 -6.11 4.15 -5.96
N SER A 182 -7.00 3.44 -5.24
CA SER A 182 -8.40 3.29 -5.63
C SER A 182 -9.29 2.99 -4.43
N MET A 183 -10.53 2.57 -4.71
CA MET A 183 -11.44 1.93 -3.77
C MET A 183 -11.12 0.43 -3.63
N ALA A 184 -11.76 -0.25 -2.68
CA ALA A 184 -11.67 -1.70 -2.54
C ALA A 184 -12.22 -2.41 -3.78
N GLY A 185 -11.63 -3.58 -4.13
CA GLY A 185 -12.10 -4.45 -5.22
C GLY A 185 -11.06 -4.73 -6.29
N THR A 186 -9.96 -3.98 -6.37
CA THR A 186 -8.87 -4.29 -7.29
C THR A 186 -7.52 -4.37 -6.58
N THR A 187 -6.66 -5.19 -7.17
CA THR A 187 -5.25 -5.36 -6.81
C THR A 187 -4.42 -4.96 -8.02
N PHE A 188 -3.39 -4.15 -7.84
CA PHE A 188 -2.40 -3.91 -8.89
C PHE A 188 -1.25 -4.91 -8.76
N VAL A 189 -0.70 -5.32 -9.90
CA VAL A 189 0.51 -6.15 -9.98
C VAL A 189 1.38 -5.60 -11.11
N ILE A 190 2.63 -5.31 -10.80
CA ILE A 190 3.69 -5.00 -11.78
C ILE A 190 4.62 -6.18 -11.74
N VAL A 191 4.74 -6.92 -12.83
CA VAL A 191 5.49 -8.17 -12.86
C VAL A 191 6.42 -8.23 -14.05
N ARG A 192 7.65 -8.70 -13.83
CA ARG A 192 8.62 -9.00 -14.88
C ARG A 192 8.12 -10.21 -15.67
N ASN A 193 7.97 -10.07 -16.97
CA ASN A 193 7.35 -11.10 -17.82
C ASN A 193 8.14 -12.42 -17.83
N ASP A 194 9.46 -12.34 -17.80
CA ASP A 194 10.33 -13.51 -17.81
C ASP A 194 10.48 -14.18 -16.43
N ALA A 195 9.99 -13.56 -15.36
CA ALA A 195 9.90 -14.19 -14.04
C ALA A 195 8.77 -15.23 -13.97
N VAL A 196 7.72 -15.03 -14.77
CA VAL A 196 6.54 -15.89 -14.79
C VAL A 196 6.80 -17.17 -15.61
N GLY A 197 6.26 -18.30 -15.15
CA GLY A 197 6.42 -19.60 -15.82
C GLY A 197 7.70 -20.35 -15.45
N ARG A 198 8.62 -19.73 -14.71
CA ARG A 198 9.90 -20.37 -14.30
C ARG A 198 9.71 -21.59 -13.39
N THR A 199 8.57 -21.71 -12.69
CA THR A 199 8.27 -22.84 -11.80
C THR A 199 7.95 -24.12 -12.56
N GLY A 200 7.52 -24.03 -13.81
CA GLY A 200 7.02 -25.17 -14.59
C GLY A 200 5.72 -25.78 -14.03
N ARG A 201 5.10 -25.18 -13.02
CA ARG A 201 3.85 -25.68 -12.44
C ARG A 201 2.68 -25.43 -13.36
N LYS A 202 1.78 -26.41 -13.46
CA LYS A 202 0.47 -26.23 -14.10
C LYS A 202 -0.49 -25.64 -13.06
N LEU A 203 -0.86 -24.38 -13.26
CA LEU A 203 -1.73 -23.65 -12.35
C LEU A 203 -3.16 -23.54 -12.91
N PRO A 204 -4.17 -23.37 -12.05
CA PRO A 204 -5.48 -22.90 -12.49
C PRO A 204 -5.35 -21.55 -13.20
N ALA A 205 -6.05 -21.37 -14.33
CA ALA A 205 -5.89 -20.19 -15.18
C ALA A 205 -6.09 -18.85 -14.44
N MET A 206 -6.99 -18.80 -13.48
CA MET A 206 -7.24 -17.60 -12.66
C MET A 206 -6.12 -17.27 -11.66
N LEU A 207 -5.21 -18.21 -11.39
CA LEU A 207 -4.09 -18.06 -10.45
C LEU A 207 -2.74 -18.01 -11.18
N ASP A 208 -2.77 -18.01 -12.51
CA ASP A 208 -1.58 -18.00 -13.38
C ASP A 208 -1.38 -16.58 -13.94
N TYR A 209 -0.28 -15.91 -13.53
CA TYR A 209 0.05 -14.59 -14.07
C TYR A 209 0.30 -14.59 -15.58
N ALA A 210 0.81 -15.68 -16.18
CA ALA A 210 0.98 -15.75 -17.62
C ALA A 210 -0.34 -15.61 -18.38
N VAL A 211 -1.41 -16.20 -17.84
CA VAL A 211 -2.77 -16.07 -18.41
C VAL A 211 -3.26 -14.62 -18.30
N HIS A 212 -3.07 -13.97 -17.15
CA HIS A 212 -3.47 -12.58 -16.96
C HIS A 212 -2.65 -11.60 -17.82
N ILE A 213 -1.37 -11.85 -18.02
CA ILE A 213 -0.50 -11.08 -18.94
C ILE A 213 -1.02 -11.22 -20.39
N ALA A 214 -1.23 -12.45 -20.85
CA ALA A 214 -1.69 -12.73 -22.21
C ALA A 214 -3.05 -12.10 -22.53
N HIS A 215 -3.90 -11.94 -21.52
CA HIS A 215 -5.24 -11.36 -21.64
C HIS A 215 -5.35 -9.93 -21.10
N GLN A 216 -4.22 -9.27 -20.78
CA GLN A 216 -4.18 -7.89 -20.31
C GLN A 216 -5.19 -7.62 -19.17
N SER A 217 -5.19 -8.47 -18.15
CA SER A 217 -6.13 -8.45 -17.00
C SER A 217 -7.60 -8.76 -17.33
N MET A 218 -7.93 -9.11 -18.55
CA MET A 218 -9.33 -9.37 -19.00
C MET A 218 -9.60 -10.84 -19.31
N TYR A 219 -8.91 -11.76 -18.68
CA TYR A 219 -9.24 -13.19 -18.80
C TYR A 219 -10.66 -13.47 -18.27
N ASN A 220 -11.02 -12.89 -17.15
CA ASN A 220 -12.38 -12.80 -16.64
C ASN A 220 -12.87 -11.35 -16.65
N THR A 221 -14.11 -11.10 -16.23
CA THR A 221 -14.63 -9.74 -16.01
C THR A 221 -13.86 -9.07 -14.89
N PRO A 222 -13.09 -8.00 -15.17
CA PRO A 222 -12.32 -7.31 -14.16
C PRO A 222 -13.20 -6.40 -13.29
N PRO A 223 -12.72 -5.93 -12.13
CA PRO A 223 -13.43 -4.98 -11.28
C PRO A 223 -13.46 -3.58 -11.91
N MET A 224 -14.41 -3.32 -12.81
CA MET A 224 -14.44 -2.17 -13.72
C MET A 224 -14.43 -0.83 -12.98
N LEU A 225 -15.33 -0.62 -12.01
CA LEU A 225 -15.41 0.64 -11.27
C LEU A 225 -14.15 0.94 -10.44
N PRO A 226 -13.59 -0.02 -9.68
CA PRO A 226 -12.30 0.18 -9.03
C PRO A 226 -11.13 0.50 -9.99
N ILE A 227 -11.11 -0.10 -11.19
CA ILE A 227 -10.08 0.21 -12.21
C ILE A 227 -10.27 1.62 -12.75
N TYR A 228 -11.49 2.06 -13.02
CA TYR A 228 -11.78 3.44 -13.41
C TYR A 228 -11.36 4.44 -12.32
N THR A 229 -11.68 4.15 -11.06
CA THR A 229 -11.25 4.98 -9.93
C THR A 229 -9.72 5.04 -9.83
N ALA A 230 -9.02 3.91 -10.08
CA ALA A 230 -7.56 3.89 -10.15
C ALA A 230 -7.03 4.79 -11.28
N LEU A 231 -7.64 4.72 -12.47
CA LEU A 231 -7.30 5.61 -13.58
C LEU A 231 -7.42 7.08 -13.20
N GLN A 232 -8.54 7.48 -12.56
CA GLN A 232 -8.72 8.86 -12.14
C GLN A 232 -7.67 9.29 -11.10
N THR A 233 -7.30 8.40 -10.17
CA THR A 233 -6.23 8.67 -9.20
C THR A 233 -4.87 8.82 -9.90
N LEU A 234 -4.54 7.99 -10.88
CA LEU A 234 -3.30 8.09 -11.65
C LEU A 234 -3.23 9.40 -12.45
N ARG A 235 -4.34 9.81 -13.09
CA ARG A 235 -4.48 11.11 -13.75
C ARG A 235 -4.25 12.26 -12.76
N TRP A 236 -4.85 12.16 -11.57
CA TRP A 236 -4.68 13.14 -10.50
C TRP A 236 -3.21 13.22 -10.04
N VAL A 237 -2.55 12.09 -9.75
CA VAL A 237 -1.13 12.06 -9.36
C VAL A 237 -0.27 12.73 -10.43
N LYS A 238 -0.49 12.43 -11.71
CA LYS A 238 0.23 13.05 -12.83
C LYS A 238 0.00 14.56 -12.86
N ALA A 239 -1.24 15.01 -12.75
CA ALA A 239 -1.60 16.43 -12.75
C ALA A 239 -1.03 17.21 -11.55
N GLN A 240 -0.83 16.54 -10.43
CA GLN A 240 -0.22 17.11 -9.22
C GLN A 240 1.31 17.23 -9.28
N GLY A 241 1.98 16.74 -10.32
CA GLY A 241 3.44 16.77 -10.47
C GLY A 241 4.12 15.41 -10.26
N GLY A 242 3.37 14.31 -10.32
CA GLY A 242 3.90 12.95 -10.29
C GLY A 242 4.35 12.47 -8.91
N VAL A 243 5.09 11.37 -8.91
CA VAL A 243 5.53 10.66 -7.69
C VAL A 243 6.45 11.52 -6.83
N THR A 244 7.36 12.28 -7.42
CA THR A 244 8.27 13.20 -6.71
C THR A 244 7.52 14.24 -5.87
N GLU A 245 6.42 14.78 -6.39
CA GLU A 245 5.58 15.71 -5.62
C GLU A 245 4.80 14.97 -4.51
N MET A 246 4.32 13.75 -4.76
CA MET A 246 3.68 12.94 -3.73
C MET A 246 4.64 12.66 -2.57
N GLU A 247 5.89 12.31 -2.86
CA GLU A 247 6.94 12.12 -1.85
C GLU A 247 7.19 13.37 -1.02
N ARG A 248 7.31 14.52 -1.68
CA ARG A 248 7.51 15.82 -1.00
C ARG A 248 6.35 16.12 -0.03
N ARG A 249 5.09 15.88 -0.48
CA ARG A 249 3.89 16.07 0.36
C ARG A 249 3.85 15.07 1.51
N ALA A 250 4.20 13.81 1.28
CA ALA A 250 4.24 12.78 2.31
C ALA A 250 5.26 13.13 3.42
N LYS A 251 6.47 13.53 3.04
CA LYS A 251 7.52 13.99 3.98
C LYS A 251 7.03 15.17 4.83
N ARG A 252 6.36 16.16 4.21
CA ARG A 252 5.82 17.33 4.93
C ARG A 252 4.73 16.95 5.92
N ARG A 253 3.77 16.09 5.53
CA ARG A 253 2.71 15.60 6.42
C ARG A 253 3.28 14.83 7.60
N ALA A 254 4.19 13.89 7.33
CA ALA A 254 4.81 13.07 8.36
C ALA A 254 5.64 13.91 9.34
N ALA A 255 6.46 14.84 8.85
CA ALA A 255 7.24 15.74 9.69
C ALA A 255 6.37 16.56 10.63
N LEU A 256 5.25 17.11 10.13
CA LEU A 256 4.30 17.90 10.92
C LEU A 256 3.71 17.08 12.09
N LEU A 257 3.24 15.86 11.81
CA LEU A 257 2.60 15.04 12.84
C LEU A 257 3.60 14.44 13.81
N TYR A 258 4.75 13.93 13.32
CA TYR A 258 5.78 13.39 14.20
C TYR A 258 6.39 14.46 15.12
N ALA A 259 6.54 15.71 14.66
CA ALA A 259 6.97 16.80 15.51
C ALA A 259 6.01 17.02 16.70
N GLU A 260 4.71 16.88 16.46
CA GLU A 260 3.71 16.97 17.55
C GLU A 260 3.74 15.73 18.45
N VAL A 261 3.78 14.53 17.90
CA VAL A 261 3.85 13.28 18.68
C VAL A 261 5.09 13.27 19.58
N ASP A 262 6.25 13.74 19.08
CA ASP A 262 7.50 13.75 19.85
C ASP A 262 7.55 14.87 20.90
N ARG A 263 6.81 15.97 20.70
CA ARG A 263 6.74 17.11 21.62
C ARG A 263 5.71 16.89 22.74
N ASN A 264 4.59 16.27 22.40
CA ASN A 264 3.40 16.21 23.23
C ASN A 264 3.62 15.27 24.44
N LYS A 265 3.27 15.72 25.63
CA LYS A 265 3.48 14.94 26.88
C LYS A 265 2.52 13.77 27.02
N LEU A 266 1.36 13.82 26.34
CA LEU A 266 0.35 12.77 26.42
C LEU A 266 0.62 11.60 25.46
N PHE A 267 1.36 11.82 24.37
CA PHE A 267 1.53 10.83 23.31
C PHE A 267 2.99 10.41 23.12
N CYS A 268 3.17 9.22 22.57
CA CYS A 268 4.47 8.76 22.07
C CYS A 268 4.29 7.92 20.80
N GLY A 269 5.27 8.02 19.88
CA GLY A 269 5.30 7.20 18.66
C GLY A 269 5.63 5.74 18.98
N THR A 270 5.06 4.81 18.21
CA THR A 270 5.30 3.37 18.37
C THR A 270 6.52 2.90 17.60
N ALA A 271 6.82 3.51 16.45
CA ALA A 271 7.94 3.12 15.60
C ALA A 271 9.23 3.86 15.98
N GLN A 272 10.36 3.17 15.93
CA GLN A 272 11.69 3.77 16.04
C GLN A 272 11.91 4.80 14.94
N ARG A 273 12.62 5.90 15.23
CA ARG A 273 12.72 7.08 14.36
C ARG A 273 13.14 6.76 12.93
N ASP A 274 14.14 5.90 12.76
CA ASP A 274 14.68 5.55 11.44
C ASP A 274 13.77 4.64 10.62
N SER A 275 12.78 4.03 11.28
CA SER A 275 11.81 3.12 10.68
C SER A 275 10.42 3.73 10.53
N ARG A 276 10.21 4.99 10.89
CA ARG A 276 8.90 5.66 10.86
C ARG A 276 8.31 5.74 9.46
N SER A 277 7.04 5.34 9.33
CA SER A 277 6.27 5.45 8.09
C SER A 277 5.91 6.90 7.79
N LEU A 278 5.98 7.26 6.49
CA LEU A 278 5.44 8.53 5.99
C LEU A 278 3.93 8.45 5.72
N MET A 279 3.39 7.23 5.64
CA MET A 279 2.00 6.96 5.26
C MET A 279 1.09 6.63 6.44
N ASN A 280 1.59 5.86 7.40
CA ASN A 280 0.80 5.39 8.54
C ASN A 280 1.51 5.78 9.83
N ILE A 281 1.13 6.90 10.41
CA ILE A 281 1.73 7.42 11.64
C ILE A 281 1.00 6.81 12.83
N CYS A 282 1.66 5.86 13.49
CA CYS A 282 1.13 5.18 14.68
C CYS A 282 1.67 5.80 15.96
N PHE A 283 0.81 6.01 16.93
CA PHE A 283 1.16 6.56 18.22
C PHE A 283 0.20 6.05 19.32
N VAL A 284 0.65 6.08 20.55
CA VAL A 284 -0.13 5.68 21.73
C VAL A 284 -0.13 6.78 22.77
N MET A 285 -1.02 6.68 23.76
CA MET A 285 -0.88 7.52 24.97
C MET A 285 0.37 7.09 25.74
N ASN A 286 1.09 8.03 26.31
CA ASN A 286 2.13 7.75 27.30
C ASN A 286 1.52 6.98 28.48
N LYS A 287 2.28 6.07 29.06
CA LYS A 287 1.81 5.12 30.09
C LYS A 287 1.01 5.78 31.22
N ALA A 288 1.45 6.94 31.69
CA ALA A 288 0.79 7.68 32.75
C ALA A 288 -0.62 8.19 32.34
N TYR A 289 -0.86 8.36 31.04
CA TYR A 289 -2.09 8.92 30.49
C TYR A 289 -2.91 7.89 29.70
N ALA A 290 -2.57 6.60 29.79
CA ALA A 290 -3.21 5.53 29.01
C ALA A 290 -4.74 5.48 29.19
N HIS A 291 -5.23 5.88 30.37
CA HIS A 291 -6.66 5.96 30.70
C HIS A 291 -7.43 7.00 29.88
N LEU A 292 -6.75 7.98 29.26
CA LEU A 292 -7.35 9.04 28.43
C LEU A 292 -7.54 8.62 26.95
N ALA A 293 -7.21 7.40 26.55
CA ALA A 293 -7.22 7.00 25.15
C ALA A 293 -8.62 7.09 24.50
N ASP A 294 -9.66 6.64 25.19
CA ASP A 294 -11.04 6.75 24.69
C ASP A 294 -11.55 8.19 24.70
N ASP A 295 -11.16 8.99 25.71
CA ASP A 295 -11.50 10.40 25.79
C ASP A 295 -10.90 11.17 24.62
N PHE A 296 -9.63 10.92 24.27
CA PHE A 296 -9.01 11.53 23.09
C PHE A 296 -9.69 11.09 21.78
N ALA A 297 -10.06 9.83 21.65
CA ALA A 297 -10.76 9.36 20.44
C ALA A 297 -12.12 10.07 20.27
N ASN A 298 -12.88 10.25 21.36
CA ASN A 298 -14.14 10.98 21.37
C ASN A 298 -13.95 12.47 21.10
N PHE A 299 -12.94 13.09 21.71
CA PHE A 299 -12.56 14.48 21.51
C PHE A 299 -12.20 14.78 20.05
N ALA A 300 -11.45 13.86 19.42
CA ALA A 300 -11.09 13.94 18.00
C ALA A 300 -12.34 13.81 17.09
N ALA A 301 -13.22 12.85 17.40
CA ALA A 301 -14.47 12.65 16.64
C ALA A 301 -15.39 13.87 16.67
N GLN A 302 -15.50 14.56 17.82
CA GLN A 302 -16.25 15.81 17.94
C GLN A 302 -15.70 16.96 17.07
N ARG A 303 -14.43 16.84 16.63
CA ARG A 303 -13.73 17.79 15.74
C ARG A 303 -13.66 17.31 14.29
N GLY A 304 -14.47 16.31 13.93
CA GLY A 304 -14.51 15.76 12.56
C GLY A 304 -13.35 14.83 12.21
N ILE A 305 -12.56 14.36 13.20
CA ILE A 305 -11.45 13.44 12.99
C ILE A 305 -11.94 12.03 13.33
N TYR A 306 -12.24 11.25 12.30
CA TYR A 306 -12.82 9.91 12.43
C TYR A 306 -11.80 8.80 12.14
N ALA A 307 -12.13 7.58 12.61
CA ALA A 307 -11.38 6.35 12.34
C ALA A 307 -9.89 6.43 12.73
N ILE A 308 -9.56 7.21 13.79
CA ILE A 308 -8.18 7.40 14.23
C ILE A 308 -7.67 6.28 15.13
N LYS A 309 -8.56 5.43 15.70
CA LYS A 309 -8.14 4.29 16.54
C LYS A 309 -7.20 3.36 15.77
N GLY A 310 -6.13 2.95 16.43
CA GLY A 310 -5.14 2.02 15.90
C GLY A 310 -5.70 0.62 15.70
N HIS A 311 -4.89 -0.26 15.09
CA HIS A 311 -5.28 -1.65 14.94
C HIS A 311 -5.37 -2.33 16.32
N ARG A 312 -6.34 -3.24 16.48
CA ARG A 312 -6.61 -3.94 17.76
C ARG A 312 -5.38 -4.66 18.37
N SER A 313 -4.42 -5.09 17.54
CA SER A 313 -3.20 -5.76 17.99
C SER A 313 -2.15 -4.83 18.59
N VAL A 314 -2.19 -3.53 18.26
CA VAL A 314 -1.24 -2.51 18.73
C VAL A 314 -1.92 -1.55 19.72
N GLY A 315 -3.20 -1.31 19.54
CA GLY A 315 -3.95 -0.30 20.28
C GLY A 315 -3.63 1.11 19.81
N GLY A 316 -3.87 2.09 20.67
CA GLY A 316 -3.57 3.49 20.42
C GLY A 316 -4.26 4.08 19.19
N PHE A 317 -3.49 4.83 18.41
CA PHE A 317 -4.00 5.65 17.31
C PHE A 317 -3.17 5.43 16.05
N ARG A 318 -3.80 5.65 14.89
CA ARG A 318 -3.15 5.60 13.59
C ARG A 318 -3.72 6.66 12.65
N ALA A 319 -2.90 7.61 12.26
CA ALA A 319 -3.21 8.54 11.18
C ALA A 319 -2.74 7.96 9.84
N SER A 320 -3.70 7.69 8.94
CA SER A 320 -3.39 7.21 7.57
C SER A 320 -3.27 8.41 6.63
N CYS A 321 -2.04 8.85 6.39
CA CYS A 321 -1.70 10.05 5.60
C CYS A 321 -1.38 9.72 4.15
N TYR A 322 -2.28 8.99 3.46
CA TYR A 322 -2.11 8.63 2.04
C TYR A 322 -2.04 9.85 1.13
N ASN A 323 -1.66 9.66 -0.14
CA ASN A 323 -1.36 10.76 -1.07
C ASN A 323 -2.45 11.83 -1.15
N ALA A 324 -3.72 11.43 -1.09
CA ALA A 324 -4.86 12.34 -1.12
C ALA A 324 -5.12 13.13 0.18
N MET A 325 -4.42 12.81 1.29
CA MET A 325 -4.59 13.53 2.55
C MET A 325 -4.05 14.97 2.41
N PRO A 326 -4.89 15.99 2.56
CA PRO A 326 -4.42 17.38 2.57
C PRO A 326 -3.62 17.68 3.84
N ILE A 327 -2.68 18.61 3.75
CA ILE A 327 -1.86 19.02 4.91
C ILE A 327 -2.73 19.62 6.03
N GLU A 328 -3.83 20.25 5.67
CA GLU A 328 -4.82 20.85 6.56
C GLU A 328 -5.49 19.80 7.45
N GLY A 329 -5.74 18.59 6.93
CA GLY A 329 -6.26 17.47 7.71
C GLY A 329 -5.27 17.00 8.77
N VAL A 330 -3.98 16.95 8.43
CA VAL A 330 -2.93 16.64 9.41
C VAL A 330 -2.78 17.76 10.44
N GLN A 331 -2.85 19.02 10.00
CA GLN A 331 -2.81 20.18 10.91
C GLN A 331 -4.00 20.18 11.88
N ALA A 332 -5.18 19.78 11.43
CA ALA A 332 -6.35 19.64 12.30
C ALA A 332 -6.11 18.62 13.42
N LEU A 333 -5.50 17.47 13.08
CA LEU A 333 -5.12 16.48 14.10
C LEU A 333 -4.07 17.03 15.07
N VAL A 334 -3.05 17.71 14.58
CA VAL A 334 -2.01 18.35 15.41
C VAL A 334 -2.64 19.38 16.37
N ASN A 335 -3.55 20.21 15.90
CA ASN A 335 -4.25 21.19 16.73
C ASN A 335 -5.12 20.50 17.79
N CYS A 336 -5.82 19.43 17.42
CA CYS A 336 -6.62 18.61 18.33
C CYS A 336 -5.74 18.00 19.45
N MET A 337 -4.55 17.46 19.11
CA MET A 337 -3.61 16.92 20.09
C MET A 337 -3.12 17.99 21.09
N LYS A 338 -2.76 19.17 20.60
CA LYS A 338 -2.32 20.30 21.42
C LYS A 338 -3.42 20.79 22.38
N GLU A 339 -4.62 20.93 21.87
CA GLU A 339 -5.77 21.36 22.66
C GLU A 339 -6.08 20.33 23.77
N PHE A 340 -6.08 19.05 23.42
CA PHE A 340 -6.29 17.97 24.39
C PHE A 340 -5.20 17.93 25.46
N GLU A 341 -3.93 18.13 25.10
CA GLU A 341 -2.82 18.24 26.04
C GLU A 341 -3.05 19.39 27.04
N THR A 342 -3.42 20.58 26.54
CA THR A 342 -3.64 21.76 27.38
C THR A 342 -4.74 21.52 28.42
N GLN A 343 -5.79 20.80 28.05
CA GLN A 343 -6.92 20.51 28.96
C GLN A 343 -6.56 19.49 30.05
N HIS A 344 -5.57 18.60 29.82
CA HIS A 344 -5.28 17.48 30.72
C HIS A 344 -3.95 17.61 31.49
N ILE A 345 -3.06 18.53 31.09
CA ILE A 345 -1.77 18.73 31.79
C ILE A 345 -1.77 19.99 32.67
N ASN A 346 -2.61 21.00 32.36
CA ASN A 346 -2.68 22.23 33.10
C ASN A 346 -3.75 22.21 34.24
N ASN A 347 -4.36 21.08 34.45
CA ASN A 347 -5.21 20.77 35.60
C ASN A 347 -4.49 19.73 36.47
#